data_aa27831e9fef04bc24711a28c3c645c9
#
_entry.id   aa27831e9fef04bc24711a28c3c645c9
#
_cell.length_a   1.000
_cell.length_b   1.000
_cell.length_c   1.000
_cell.angle_alpha   90.00
_cell.angle_beta   90.00
_cell.angle_gamma   90.00
#
_symmetry.space_group_name_H-M   'P 1'
#
loop_
_entity.id
_entity.type
_entity.pdbx_description
1 polymer ?
#
loop_
_entity_poly.entity_id
_entity_poly.type
_entity_poly.pdbx_seq_one_letter_code
_entity_poly.pdbx_strand_id
1 'polypeptide(L)'
;MVTEESSVVAALSNSSKFWYDRGGFRSKVISKIKTGQIHFKCNGGGENLEKFVHNNEHILIESTDRITKKMRERGGGITKIKLISKTTELKSYYQLHVDFKTIDSMGANFINSCLE
;
A
#
# COMPACT_ATOMS: atom_id res chain seq x y z
N MET A 1 -8.22 -14.65 -4.21
CA MET A 1 -9.48 -15.11 -3.58
C MET A 1 -10.32 -13.88 -3.31
N VAL A 2 -11.59 -13.87 -3.70
CA VAL A 2 -12.49 -12.73 -3.49
C VAL A 2 -13.31 -13.02 -2.22
N THR A 3 -13.42 -12.05 -1.33
CA THR A 3 -14.02 -12.24 0.00
C THR A 3 -15.08 -11.21 0.38
N GLU A 4 -15.35 -10.23 -0.50
CA GLU A 4 -16.13 -9.05 -0.11
C GLU A 4 -17.56 -9.03 -0.65
N GLU A 5 -17.79 -9.53 -1.86
CA GLU A 5 -19.11 -9.51 -2.48
C GLU A 5 -19.63 -10.91 -2.79
N SER A 6 -20.83 -11.26 -2.32
CA SER A 6 -21.41 -12.59 -2.49
C SER A 6 -21.62 -12.98 -3.97
N SER A 7 -22.04 -12.02 -4.80
CA SER A 7 -22.19 -12.23 -6.25
C SER A 7 -20.86 -12.55 -6.95
N VAL A 8 -19.79 -11.83 -6.56
CA VAL A 8 -18.44 -12.05 -7.09
C VAL A 8 -17.86 -13.37 -6.61
N VAL A 9 -18.13 -13.75 -5.35
CA VAL A 9 -17.74 -15.06 -4.80
C VAL A 9 -18.42 -16.19 -5.57
N ALA A 10 -19.71 -16.08 -5.87
CA ALA A 10 -20.44 -17.08 -6.64
C ALA A 10 -19.92 -17.20 -8.08
N ALA A 11 -19.68 -16.07 -8.76
CA ALA A 11 -19.11 -16.04 -10.10
C ALA A 11 -17.70 -16.65 -10.14
N LEU A 12 -16.85 -16.31 -9.16
CA LEU A 12 -15.52 -16.88 -9.02
C LEU A 12 -15.55 -18.38 -8.77
N SER A 13 -16.48 -18.86 -7.92
CA SER A 13 -16.66 -20.28 -7.63
C SER A 13 -17.00 -21.07 -8.89
N ASN A 14 -17.95 -20.57 -9.70
CA ASN A 14 -18.32 -21.19 -10.97
C ASN A 14 -17.15 -21.20 -11.97
N SER A 15 -16.44 -20.10 -12.10
CA SER A 15 -15.25 -20.01 -12.97
C SER A 15 -14.15 -20.95 -12.48
N SER A 16 -13.94 -21.03 -11.18
CA SER A 16 -12.92 -21.91 -10.59
C SER A 16 -13.23 -23.39 -10.84
N LYS A 17 -14.50 -23.78 -10.73
CA LYS A 17 -14.95 -25.14 -11.07
C LYS A 17 -14.68 -25.48 -12.54
N PHE A 18 -15.00 -24.55 -13.46
CA PHE A 18 -14.73 -24.73 -14.88
C PHE A 18 -13.23 -24.95 -15.18
N TRP A 19 -12.35 -24.16 -14.53
CA TRP A 19 -10.91 -24.28 -14.74
C TRP A 19 -10.28 -25.44 -13.98
N TYR A 20 -10.87 -25.85 -12.83
CA TYR A 20 -10.37 -26.97 -12.03
C TYR A 20 -10.20 -28.25 -12.87
N ASP A 21 -11.22 -28.58 -13.66
CA ASP A 21 -11.23 -29.75 -14.54
C ASP A 21 -10.24 -29.63 -15.73
N ARG A 22 -9.65 -28.43 -15.90
CA ARG A 22 -8.71 -28.09 -17.01
C ARG A 22 -7.28 -27.79 -16.50
N GLY A 23 -6.93 -28.26 -15.32
CA GLY A 23 -5.62 -28.08 -14.71
C GLY A 23 -5.52 -26.96 -13.69
N GLY A 24 -6.62 -26.24 -13.44
CA GLY A 24 -6.73 -25.21 -12.39
C GLY A 24 -5.90 -23.94 -12.64
N PHE A 25 -5.84 -23.09 -11.62
CA PHE A 25 -4.99 -21.91 -11.62
C PHE A 25 -3.67 -22.19 -10.92
N ARG A 26 -2.62 -21.57 -11.40
CA ARG A 26 -1.31 -21.55 -10.70
C ARG A 26 -1.01 -20.12 -10.27
N SER A 27 -0.53 -19.95 -9.05
CA SER A 27 -0.13 -18.64 -8.51
C SER A 27 1.25 -18.71 -7.88
N LYS A 28 1.97 -17.60 -7.96
CA LYS A 28 3.24 -17.39 -7.27
C LYS A 28 3.18 -16.03 -6.57
N VAL A 29 3.38 -16.02 -5.26
CA VAL A 29 3.50 -14.77 -4.50
C VAL A 29 4.88 -14.18 -4.78
N ILE A 30 4.93 -12.99 -5.40
CA ILE A 30 6.17 -12.28 -5.72
C ILE A 30 6.56 -11.36 -4.55
N SER A 31 5.60 -10.68 -3.95
CA SER A 31 5.82 -9.75 -2.83
C SER A 31 4.59 -9.67 -1.94
N LYS A 32 4.81 -9.39 -0.65
CA LYS A 32 3.75 -9.09 0.34
C LYS A 32 3.72 -7.59 0.70
N ILE A 33 4.35 -6.75 -0.13
CA ILE A 33 4.38 -5.30 0.06
C ILE A 33 3.25 -4.67 -0.75
N LYS A 34 2.57 -3.72 -0.13
CA LYS A 34 1.53 -2.89 -0.73
C LYS A 34 1.89 -1.43 -0.54
N THR A 35 1.65 -0.62 -1.54
CA THR A 35 1.96 0.81 -1.52
C THR A 35 0.68 1.62 -1.34
N GLY A 36 0.64 2.42 -0.28
CA GLY A 36 -0.33 3.48 -0.10
C GLY A 36 0.21 4.79 -0.66
N GLN A 37 -0.67 5.70 -1.07
CA GLN A 37 -0.27 6.96 -1.70
C GLN A 37 -1.03 8.12 -1.10
N ILE A 38 -0.30 9.20 -0.76
CA ILE A 38 -0.87 10.50 -0.42
C ILE A 38 -0.55 11.46 -1.57
N HIS A 39 -1.56 12.10 -2.11
CA HIS A 39 -1.46 13.04 -3.22
C HIS A 39 -1.58 14.47 -2.71
N PHE A 40 -0.64 15.34 -3.06
CA PHE A 40 -0.67 16.73 -2.60
C PHE A 40 0.02 17.68 -3.57
N LYS A 41 -0.23 18.98 -3.37
CA LYS A 41 0.47 20.07 -4.07
C LYS A 41 1.38 20.82 -3.12
N CYS A 42 2.59 21.13 -3.55
CA CYS A 42 3.56 21.92 -2.77
C CYS A 42 4.25 22.95 -3.68
N ASN A 43 4.20 24.22 -3.29
CA ASN A 43 4.82 25.31 -4.05
C ASN A 43 6.30 25.56 -3.71
N GLY A 44 6.88 24.79 -2.80
CA GLY A 44 8.20 25.03 -2.18
C GLY A 44 9.41 24.36 -2.80
N GLY A 45 9.36 23.96 -4.08
CA GLY A 45 10.50 23.31 -4.77
C GLY A 45 10.77 21.86 -4.33
N GLY A 46 10.97 20.98 -5.32
CA GLY A 46 11.04 19.53 -5.12
C GLY A 46 12.22 19.05 -4.28
N GLU A 47 13.41 19.64 -4.46
CA GLU A 47 14.62 19.22 -3.73
C GLU A 47 14.53 19.47 -2.22
N ASN A 48 13.95 20.59 -1.82
CA ASN A 48 13.75 20.90 -0.40
C ASN A 48 12.72 19.96 0.23
N LEU A 49 11.68 19.63 -0.52
CA LEU A 49 10.64 18.70 -0.09
C LEU A 49 11.18 17.27 0.06
N GLU A 50 12.01 16.82 -0.87
CA GLU A 50 12.65 15.50 -0.81
C GLU A 50 13.56 15.37 0.41
N LYS A 51 14.41 16.37 0.65
CA LYS A 51 15.26 16.45 1.85
C LYS A 51 14.42 16.48 3.13
N PHE A 52 13.32 17.24 3.13
CA PHE A 52 12.42 17.32 4.29
C PHE A 52 11.79 15.95 4.59
N VAL A 53 11.26 15.26 3.60
CA VAL A 53 10.65 13.92 3.76
C VAL A 53 11.71 12.93 4.26
N HIS A 54 12.90 12.93 3.66
CA HIS A 54 13.99 12.03 4.04
C HIS A 54 14.44 12.26 5.51
N ASN A 55 14.63 13.52 5.89
CA ASN A 55 15.08 13.86 7.24
C ASN A 55 14.03 13.60 8.33
N ASN A 56 12.74 13.57 7.96
CA ASN A 56 11.63 13.36 8.88
C ASN A 56 10.97 11.98 8.74
N GLU A 57 11.55 11.08 7.98
CA GLU A 57 10.99 9.72 7.76
C GLU A 57 10.73 8.99 9.09
N HIS A 58 11.66 9.09 10.04
CA HIS A 58 11.52 8.49 11.37
C HIS A 58 10.34 9.06 12.17
N ILE A 59 10.10 10.38 12.10
CA ILE A 59 8.97 11.04 12.77
C ILE A 59 7.64 10.55 12.16
N LEU A 60 7.58 10.42 10.82
CA LEU A 60 6.41 9.90 10.13
C LEU A 60 6.11 8.45 10.54
N ILE A 61 7.13 7.62 10.67
CA ILE A 61 6.99 6.24 11.13
C ILE A 61 6.53 6.19 12.59
N GLU A 62 7.15 6.96 13.47
CA GLU A 62 6.79 7.05 14.89
C GLU A 62 5.36 7.54 15.11
N SER A 63 4.88 8.50 14.31
CA SER A 63 3.51 9.01 14.41
C SER A 63 2.45 7.91 14.19
N THR A 64 2.80 6.87 13.42
CA THR A 64 1.92 5.73 13.16
C THR A 64 2.10 4.57 14.14
N ASP A 65 2.97 4.69 15.13
CA ASP A 65 3.37 3.58 16.02
C ASP A 65 2.18 2.90 16.69
N ARG A 66 1.19 3.68 17.15
CA ARG A 66 -0.01 3.14 17.80
C ARG A 66 -0.84 2.27 16.86
N ILE A 67 -0.92 2.66 15.58
CA ILE A 67 -1.67 1.96 14.54
C ILE A 67 -0.90 0.72 14.07
N THR A 68 0.40 0.87 13.88
CA THR A 68 1.28 -0.17 13.30
C THR A 68 1.70 -1.25 14.28
N LYS A 69 1.56 -1.05 15.60
CA LYS A 69 2.01 -1.96 16.66
C LYS A 69 1.63 -3.42 16.40
N LYS A 70 0.34 -3.70 16.25
CA LYS A 70 -0.15 -5.08 16.02
C LYS A 70 0.36 -5.70 14.72
N MET A 71 0.58 -4.88 13.69
CA MET A 71 1.12 -5.34 12.42
C MET A 71 2.62 -5.63 12.55
N ARG A 72 3.37 -4.81 13.28
CA ARG A 72 4.81 -5.02 13.57
C ARG A 72 5.03 -6.29 14.41
N GLU A 73 4.19 -6.54 15.41
CA GLU A 73 4.24 -7.78 16.21
C GLU A 73 4.09 -9.04 15.35
N ARG A 74 3.43 -8.94 14.20
CA ARG A 74 3.29 -10.01 13.20
C ARG A 74 4.42 -10.02 12.15
N GLY A 75 5.41 -9.12 12.26
CA GLY A 75 6.52 -8.98 11.31
C GLY A 75 6.21 -8.16 10.06
N GLY A 76 5.14 -7.34 10.09
CA GLY A 76 4.77 -6.37 9.06
C GLY A 76 5.04 -4.94 9.47
N GLY A 77 4.30 -3.97 8.89
CA GLY A 77 4.40 -2.54 9.16
C GLY A 77 4.94 -1.75 7.99
N ILE A 78 5.27 -0.47 8.21
CA ILE A 78 5.86 0.41 7.20
C ILE A 78 7.30 -0.04 6.93
N THR A 79 7.66 -0.17 5.65
CA THR A 79 9.00 -0.60 5.22
C THR A 79 9.78 0.50 4.52
N LYS A 80 9.08 1.44 3.87
CA LYS A 80 9.72 2.52 3.12
C LYS A 80 8.76 3.67 2.87
N ILE A 81 9.31 4.89 2.89
CA ILE A 81 8.62 6.11 2.48
C ILE A 81 9.40 6.73 1.32
N LYS A 82 8.71 7.15 0.27
CA LYS A 82 9.31 7.81 -0.90
C LYS A 82 8.47 8.99 -1.35
N LEU A 83 9.12 10.09 -1.68
CA LEU A 83 8.50 11.17 -2.43
C LEU A 83 8.65 10.92 -3.94
N ILE A 84 7.56 11.04 -4.66
CA ILE A 84 7.54 10.97 -6.13
C ILE A 84 7.11 12.33 -6.67
N SER A 85 7.98 12.96 -7.44
CA SER A 85 7.64 14.20 -8.16
C SER A 85 6.83 13.87 -9.41
N LYS A 86 5.68 14.50 -9.54
CA LYS A 86 4.78 14.43 -10.69
C LYS A 86 4.60 15.80 -11.35
N THR A 87 5.59 16.66 -11.20
CA THR A 87 5.55 18.05 -11.69
C THR A 87 5.53 18.16 -13.21
N THR A 88 5.95 17.13 -13.93
CA THR A 88 5.81 17.01 -15.39
C THR A 88 4.37 16.76 -15.83
N GLU A 89 3.56 16.14 -15.00
CA GLU A 89 2.14 15.84 -15.28
C GLU A 89 1.24 17.01 -14.84
N LEU A 90 1.51 17.57 -13.66
CA LEU A 90 0.76 18.68 -13.09
C LEU A 90 1.67 19.57 -12.24
N LYS A 91 1.60 20.88 -12.43
CA LYS A 91 2.43 21.85 -11.70
C LYS A 91 2.29 21.68 -10.18
N SER A 92 3.45 21.62 -9.50
CA SER A 92 3.55 21.49 -8.03
C SER A 92 2.94 20.20 -7.44
N TYR A 93 2.76 19.18 -8.24
CA TYR A 93 2.12 17.93 -7.83
C TYR A 93 3.15 16.88 -7.40
N TYR A 94 2.90 16.30 -6.24
CA TYR A 94 3.73 15.28 -5.61
C TYR A 94 2.88 14.14 -5.04
N GLN A 95 3.50 12.99 -4.92
CA GLN A 95 2.93 11.81 -4.27
C GLN A 95 3.89 11.31 -3.20
N LEU A 96 3.41 11.09 -1.98
CA LEU A 96 4.14 10.35 -0.97
C LEU A 96 3.72 8.88 -1.06
N HIS A 97 4.64 8.02 -1.43
CA HIS A 97 4.44 6.58 -1.49
C HIS A 97 4.94 5.97 -0.18
N VAL A 98 4.08 5.21 0.48
CA VAL A 98 4.42 4.47 1.70
C VAL A 98 4.23 2.99 1.46
N ASP A 99 5.30 2.24 1.59
CA ASP A 99 5.32 0.79 1.39
C ASP A 99 5.03 0.08 2.71
N PHE A 100 4.04 -0.80 2.68
CA PHE A 100 3.58 -1.56 3.83
C PHE A 100 3.75 -3.06 3.60
N LYS A 101 4.37 -3.74 4.54
CA LYS A 101 4.35 -5.20 4.61
C LYS A 101 3.13 -5.64 5.43
N THR A 102 2.12 -6.16 4.76
CA THR A 102 0.82 -6.53 5.39
C THR A 102 0.70 -8.02 5.70
N ILE A 103 1.80 -8.77 5.50
CA ILE A 103 1.87 -10.22 5.73
C ILE A 103 0.80 -10.95 4.90
N ASP A 104 -0.16 -11.60 5.55
CA ASP A 104 -1.22 -12.38 4.91
C ASP A 104 -2.57 -11.64 4.90
N SER A 105 -2.58 -10.36 5.35
CA SER A 105 -3.80 -9.56 5.35
C SER A 105 -3.93 -8.74 4.06
N MET A 106 -5.16 -8.41 3.68
CA MET A 106 -5.43 -7.45 2.61
C MET A 106 -4.89 -6.06 2.97
N GLY A 107 -5.04 -5.65 4.23
CA GLY A 107 -4.41 -4.49 4.83
C GLY A 107 -4.99 -3.14 4.43
N ALA A 108 -6.08 -3.06 3.66
CA ALA A 108 -6.61 -1.78 3.17
C ALA A 108 -6.95 -0.80 4.32
N ASN A 109 -7.73 -1.23 5.31
CA ASN A 109 -8.07 -0.40 6.46
C ASN A 109 -6.84 0.01 7.27
N PHE A 110 -5.87 -0.90 7.44
CA PHE A 110 -4.60 -0.62 8.11
C PHE A 110 -3.81 0.47 7.38
N ILE A 111 -3.68 0.34 6.05
CA ILE A 111 -2.97 1.30 5.21
C ILE A 111 -3.66 2.67 5.28
N ASN A 112 -4.98 2.72 5.10
CA ASN A 112 -5.74 3.98 5.15
C ASN A 112 -5.57 4.67 6.51
N SER A 113 -5.69 3.93 7.62
CA SER A 113 -5.49 4.50 8.95
C SER A 113 -4.08 5.03 9.22
N CYS A 114 -3.07 4.55 8.49
CA CYS A 114 -1.70 5.09 8.58
C CYS A 114 -1.49 6.33 7.70
N LEU A 115 -2.30 6.50 6.66
CA LEU A 115 -2.18 7.63 5.72
C LEU A 115 -3.05 8.83 6.10
N GLU A 116 -4.03 8.67 6.98
CA GLU A 116 -4.85 9.71 7.60
C GLU A 116 -4.11 10.44 8.72
#